data_14dd2188dd4b789368033c6d2bb71161
#
_entry.id   14dd2188dd4b789368033c6d2bb71161
#
_cell.length_a   1.000
_cell.length_b   1.000
_cell.length_c   1.000
_cell.angle_alpha   90.00
_cell.angle_beta   90.00
_cell.angle_gamma   90.00
#
_symmetry.space_group_name_H-M   'P 1'
#
loop_
_entity.id
_entity.type
_entity.pdbx_description
1 polymer ?
#
loop_
_entity_poly.entity_id
_entity_poly.type
_entity_poly.pdbx_seq_one_letter_code
_entity_poly.pdbx_strand_id
1 'polypeptide(L)'
;MQPTTARANSPHRHPNIYRKYAFPIGNVAIEAFAEAPAIYIDFMTAPYRLHYAPDNASLAIRLALEEMGLPYETTLVDRRQNEQDSAAYRHLNPNGLIPVLETPQGPIFETAAILLWLADTHEKLAPSPEAPERAAFLKWLFFASNTLHADLRILFYAEKYIDAAQADILREGIRPRLRRHLQVLDAEAKSAPNWLHPEQPSVLTYYLACQMRWMALYPANADRSWYQLSDTPHLQAILTQLETRPATQAAIAAEGLGVTPFTSPSYATPQEGSAT
;
A
#
# COMPACT_ATOMS: atom_id res chain seq x y z
N MET A 1 -18.74 30.66 -62.41
CA MET A 1 -18.09 29.41 -61.87
C MET A 1 -18.43 29.31 -60.40
N GLN A 2 -19.10 28.24 -60.00
CA GLN A 2 -19.77 28.08 -58.72
C GLN A 2 -18.79 27.76 -57.59
N PRO A 3 -19.09 28.12 -56.33
CA PRO A 3 -18.28 27.74 -55.15
C PRO A 3 -18.71 26.39 -54.61
N THR A 4 -17.72 25.59 -54.25
CA THR A 4 -17.84 24.24 -53.70
C THR A 4 -18.10 24.32 -52.18
N THR A 5 -19.15 23.66 -51.73
CA THR A 5 -19.63 23.55 -50.36
C THR A 5 -18.70 22.63 -49.50
N ALA A 6 -18.26 23.11 -48.35
CA ALA A 6 -17.60 22.33 -47.34
C ALA A 6 -18.62 21.51 -46.51
N ARG A 7 -18.42 20.20 -46.43
CA ARG A 7 -19.17 19.30 -45.52
C ARG A 7 -18.61 19.36 -44.11
N ALA A 8 -19.49 19.60 -43.16
CA ALA A 8 -19.22 19.47 -41.75
C ALA A 8 -19.11 17.99 -41.34
N ASN A 9 -18.01 17.62 -40.67
CA ASN A 9 -17.84 16.31 -40.00
C ASN A 9 -18.48 16.36 -38.61
N SER A 10 -19.45 15.49 -38.39
CA SER A 10 -20.06 15.22 -37.09
C SER A 10 -19.15 14.27 -36.28
N PRO A 11 -19.10 14.40 -34.94
CA PRO A 11 -18.29 13.54 -34.08
C PRO A 11 -18.89 12.15 -33.95
N HIS A 12 -18.07 11.13 -34.18
CA HIS A 12 -18.42 9.73 -33.97
C HIS A 12 -18.60 9.47 -32.47
N ARG A 13 -19.83 9.13 -32.09
CA ARG A 13 -20.14 8.52 -30.79
C ARG A 13 -19.67 7.08 -30.80
N HIS A 14 -18.77 6.70 -29.88
CA HIS A 14 -18.45 5.29 -29.63
C HIS A 14 -19.63 4.60 -28.94
N PRO A 15 -20.02 3.39 -29.37
CA PRO A 15 -21.10 2.66 -28.75
C PRO A 15 -20.63 2.04 -27.44
N ASN A 16 -21.43 2.26 -26.41
CA ASN A 16 -21.35 1.70 -25.07
C ASN A 16 -21.49 0.17 -25.11
N ILE A 17 -20.41 -0.59 -24.86
CA ILE A 17 -20.42 -2.06 -24.89
C ILE A 17 -20.68 -2.58 -23.47
N TYR A 18 -21.88 -2.37 -22.95
CA TYR A 18 -22.42 -3.20 -21.87
C TYR A 18 -23.48 -4.14 -22.46
N ARG A 19 -23.05 -5.32 -22.87
CA ARG A 19 -23.98 -6.39 -23.29
C ARG A 19 -24.61 -7.00 -22.05
N LYS A 20 -25.86 -6.61 -21.76
CA LYS A 20 -26.74 -7.29 -20.80
C LYS A 20 -27.00 -8.71 -21.30
N TYR A 21 -26.59 -9.71 -20.52
CA TYR A 21 -27.12 -11.07 -20.66
C TYR A 21 -28.51 -11.09 -20.04
N ALA A 22 -29.54 -11.06 -20.86
CA ALA A 22 -30.92 -11.34 -20.45
C ALA A 22 -31.18 -12.83 -20.68
N PHE A 23 -31.47 -13.56 -19.61
CA PHE A 23 -32.09 -14.89 -19.71
C PHE A 23 -33.61 -14.71 -19.82
N PRO A 24 -34.32 -15.45 -20.68
CA PRO A 24 -35.78 -15.38 -20.77
C PRO A 24 -36.38 -16.15 -19.61
N ILE A 25 -37.02 -15.46 -18.67
CA ILE A 25 -37.94 -16.04 -17.70
C ILE A 25 -39.33 -15.56 -18.09
N GLY A 26 -40.23 -16.54 -18.24
CA GLY A 26 -41.56 -16.36 -18.74
C GLY A 26 -42.44 -15.39 -17.93
N ASN A 27 -43.53 -14.95 -18.57
CA ASN A 27 -44.53 -14.02 -18.10
C ASN A 27 -44.99 -14.34 -16.65
N VAL A 28 -44.56 -13.51 -15.70
CA VAL A 28 -45.21 -13.37 -14.37
C VAL A 28 -45.51 -11.87 -14.22
N ALA A 29 -46.79 -11.61 -13.92
CA ALA A 29 -47.36 -10.28 -13.77
C ALA A 29 -46.60 -9.45 -12.74
N ILE A 30 -46.22 -8.24 -13.13
CA ILE A 30 -45.65 -7.22 -12.24
C ILE A 30 -46.79 -6.46 -11.59
N GLU A 31 -47.27 -6.94 -10.46
CA GLU A 31 -47.97 -6.11 -9.48
C GLU A 31 -47.34 -6.34 -8.12
N ALA A 32 -47.02 -5.25 -7.43
CA ALA A 32 -46.46 -5.15 -6.09
C ALA A 32 -44.93 -5.21 -5.93
N PHE A 33 -44.24 -4.11 -6.28
CA PHE A 33 -43.03 -3.69 -5.59
C PHE A 33 -43.09 -2.21 -5.26
N ALA A 34 -44.08 -1.82 -4.45
CA ALA A 34 -43.97 -0.66 -3.58
C ALA A 34 -43.48 -1.19 -2.23
N GLU A 35 -42.38 -0.57 -1.71
CA GLU A 35 -41.73 -0.88 -0.44
C GLU A 35 -40.77 -2.09 -0.44
N ALA A 36 -39.64 -1.95 -1.13
CA ALA A 36 -38.45 -2.68 -0.69
C ALA A 36 -37.86 -1.93 0.52
N PRO A 37 -37.77 -2.58 1.71
CA PRO A 37 -37.16 -1.96 2.87
C PRO A 37 -35.68 -1.68 2.58
N ALA A 38 -35.16 -0.64 3.23
CA ALA A 38 -33.78 -0.14 3.20
C ALA A 38 -32.72 -1.17 3.66
N ILE A 39 -32.71 -2.37 3.13
CA ILE A 39 -31.71 -3.42 3.40
C ILE A 39 -30.47 -3.23 2.54
N TYR A 40 -30.51 -2.34 1.53
CA TYR A 40 -29.39 -2.14 0.61
C TYR A 40 -28.31 -1.17 1.14
N ILE A 41 -28.52 -0.54 2.29
CA ILE A 41 -27.60 0.44 2.86
C ILE A 41 -26.61 -0.18 3.86
N ASP A 42 -26.90 -1.41 4.37
CA ASP A 42 -26.08 -2.00 5.45
C ASP A 42 -24.89 -2.85 4.94
N PHE A 43 -24.85 -3.20 3.66
CA PHE A 43 -23.72 -3.94 3.08
C PHE A 43 -22.51 -3.04 2.72
N MET A 44 -22.67 -1.72 2.77
CA MET A 44 -21.57 -0.78 2.45
C MET A 44 -20.85 -0.22 3.68
N THR A 45 -21.19 -0.65 4.88
CA THR A 45 -20.67 -0.10 6.14
C THR A 45 -19.98 -1.12 7.04
N ALA A 46 -19.74 -2.35 6.61
CA ALA A 46 -18.87 -3.25 7.36
C ALA A 46 -17.46 -2.68 7.40
N PRO A 47 -16.91 -2.35 8.58
CA PRO A 47 -15.57 -1.79 8.64
C PRO A 47 -14.56 -2.78 8.04
N TYR A 48 -13.52 -2.24 7.40
CA TYR A 48 -12.39 -3.05 7.01
C TYR A 48 -11.76 -3.70 8.24
N ARG A 49 -11.20 -4.91 8.10
CA ARG A 49 -10.42 -5.52 9.16
C ARG A 49 -9.00 -5.73 8.71
N LEU A 50 -8.08 -5.02 9.34
CA LEU A 50 -6.65 -5.11 9.07
C LEU A 50 -6.01 -6.14 10.01
N HIS A 51 -5.53 -7.25 9.44
CA HIS A 51 -4.65 -8.18 10.13
C HIS A 51 -3.24 -7.63 10.13
N TYR A 52 -2.69 -7.36 11.31
CA TYR A 52 -1.46 -6.60 11.47
C TYR A 52 -0.50 -7.22 12.49
N ALA A 53 0.74 -6.83 12.41
CA ALA A 53 1.69 -6.87 13.52
C ALA A 53 2.36 -5.49 13.61
N PRO A 54 2.72 -5.01 14.82
CA PRO A 54 3.38 -3.72 14.98
C PRO A 54 4.65 -3.63 14.15
N ASP A 55 4.85 -2.45 13.51
CA ASP A 55 6.01 -2.17 12.65
C ASP A 55 6.23 -3.19 11.51
N ASN A 56 5.15 -3.77 11.03
CA ASN A 56 5.17 -4.70 9.91
C ASN A 56 4.64 -4.03 8.63
N ALA A 57 4.56 -4.76 7.52
CA ALA A 57 4.04 -4.24 6.24
C ALA A 57 2.58 -3.76 6.33
N SER A 58 1.83 -4.21 7.33
CA SER A 58 0.51 -3.69 7.71
C SER A 58 0.51 -2.20 8.10
N LEU A 59 1.65 -1.65 8.58
CA LEU A 59 1.76 -0.23 8.91
C LEU A 59 1.44 0.67 7.71
N ALA A 60 1.89 0.32 6.51
CA ALA A 60 1.58 1.08 5.31
C ALA A 60 0.07 1.13 5.02
N ILE A 61 -0.64 0.02 5.29
CA ILE A 61 -2.10 -0.06 5.12
C ILE A 61 -2.81 0.77 6.18
N ARG A 62 -2.38 0.67 7.45
CA ARG A 62 -2.91 1.51 8.54
C ARG A 62 -2.80 2.99 8.19
N LEU A 63 -1.62 3.44 7.77
CA LEU A 63 -1.38 4.84 7.39
C LEU A 63 -2.31 5.29 6.25
N ALA A 64 -2.54 4.45 5.26
CA ALA A 64 -3.45 4.74 4.16
C ALA A 64 -4.91 4.84 4.64
N LEU A 65 -5.36 3.92 5.50
CA LEU A 65 -6.72 3.93 6.07
C LEU A 65 -6.94 5.18 6.94
N GLU A 66 -5.99 5.52 7.81
CA GLU A 66 -6.03 6.74 8.64
C GLU A 66 -6.05 8.01 7.79
N GLU A 67 -5.20 8.11 6.76
CA GLU A 67 -5.14 9.28 5.89
C GLU A 67 -6.42 9.45 5.05
N MET A 68 -7.04 8.36 4.65
CA MET A 68 -8.32 8.38 3.95
C MET A 68 -9.51 8.67 4.86
N GLY A 69 -9.34 8.54 6.20
CA GLY A 69 -10.40 8.66 7.19
C GLY A 69 -11.41 7.51 7.12
N LEU A 70 -10.95 6.31 6.79
CA LEU A 70 -11.81 5.13 6.64
C LEU A 70 -11.96 4.38 7.97
N PRO A 71 -13.16 3.96 8.35
CA PRO A 71 -13.37 3.12 9.52
C PRO A 71 -12.80 1.71 9.28
N TYR A 72 -12.07 1.20 10.27
CA TYR A 72 -11.52 -0.16 10.23
C TYR A 72 -11.32 -0.72 11.63
N GLU A 73 -11.33 -2.04 11.71
CA GLU A 73 -10.95 -2.81 12.90
C GLU A 73 -9.56 -3.41 12.68
N THR A 74 -8.91 -3.81 13.77
CA THR A 74 -7.62 -4.50 13.69
C THR A 74 -7.65 -5.84 14.38
N THR A 75 -6.93 -6.82 13.81
CA THR A 75 -6.67 -8.12 14.42
C THR A 75 -5.16 -8.32 14.49
N LEU A 76 -4.63 -8.44 15.71
CA LEU A 76 -3.21 -8.76 15.90
C LEU A 76 -2.93 -10.19 15.40
N VAL A 77 -1.86 -10.33 14.63
CA VAL A 77 -1.28 -11.62 14.27
C VAL A 77 0.00 -11.77 15.07
N ASP A 78 -0.04 -12.53 16.16
CA ASP A 78 1.12 -12.68 17.06
C ASP A 78 2.18 -13.59 16.41
N ARG A 79 3.20 -12.95 15.83
CA ARG A 79 4.30 -13.65 15.18
C ARG A 79 5.19 -14.44 16.14
N ARG A 80 5.23 -14.08 17.44
CA ARG A 80 5.95 -14.83 18.47
C ARG A 80 5.30 -16.20 18.73
N GLN A 81 3.99 -16.30 18.50
CA GLN A 81 3.24 -17.55 18.56
C GLN A 81 3.07 -18.23 17.21
N ASN A 82 3.68 -17.69 16.16
CA ASN A 82 3.58 -18.16 14.77
C ASN A 82 2.10 -18.16 14.26
N GLU A 83 1.27 -17.23 14.69
CA GLU A 83 -0.12 -17.16 14.27
C GLU A 83 -0.27 -16.98 12.75
N GLN A 84 0.71 -16.34 12.08
CA GLN A 84 0.74 -16.23 10.62
C GLN A 84 0.79 -17.61 9.91
N ASP A 85 1.21 -18.67 10.62
CA ASP A 85 1.27 -20.03 10.10
C ASP A 85 0.06 -20.87 10.51
N SER A 86 -0.87 -20.33 11.31
CA SER A 86 -2.12 -21.01 11.68
C SER A 86 -2.99 -21.31 10.46
N ALA A 87 -3.77 -22.39 10.53
CA ALA A 87 -4.71 -22.75 9.46
C ALA A 87 -5.73 -21.63 9.20
N ALA A 88 -6.17 -20.94 10.25
CA ALA A 88 -7.10 -19.81 10.17
C ALA A 88 -6.50 -18.65 9.37
N TYR A 89 -5.28 -18.23 9.69
CA TYR A 89 -4.64 -17.13 8.97
C TYR A 89 -4.25 -17.52 7.53
N ARG A 90 -3.77 -18.76 7.31
CA ARG A 90 -3.45 -19.25 5.97
C ARG A 90 -4.67 -19.41 5.06
N HIS A 91 -5.87 -19.46 5.63
CA HIS A 91 -7.10 -19.35 4.85
C HIS A 91 -7.29 -17.94 4.25
N LEU A 92 -6.84 -16.90 4.95
CA LEU A 92 -6.89 -15.51 4.48
C LEU A 92 -5.73 -15.20 3.53
N ASN A 93 -4.52 -15.68 3.87
CA ASN A 93 -3.32 -15.55 3.04
C ASN A 93 -2.52 -16.85 3.07
N PRO A 94 -2.57 -17.65 1.99
CA PRO A 94 -1.89 -18.95 1.93
C PRO A 94 -0.36 -18.86 2.10
N ASN A 95 0.22 -17.67 1.88
CA ASN A 95 1.65 -17.44 2.07
C ASN A 95 2.05 -17.27 3.54
N GLY A 96 1.09 -17.10 4.48
CA GLY A 96 1.38 -16.83 5.89
C GLY A 96 2.13 -15.50 6.09
N LEU A 97 1.81 -14.48 5.32
CA LEU A 97 2.45 -13.16 5.37
C LEU A 97 1.45 -12.07 5.78
N ILE A 98 1.94 -11.07 6.50
CA ILE A 98 1.20 -9.86 6.88
C ILE A 98 1.58 -8.76 5.87
N PRO A 99 0.61 -7.91 5.44
CA PRO A 99 -0.78 -7.80 5.90
C PRO A 99 -1.80 -8.68 5.16
N VAL A 100 -2.99 -8.74 5.77
CA VAL A 100 -4.25 -9.04 5.07
C VAL A 100 -5.25 -7.94 5.42
N LEU A 101 -6.02 -7.48 4.44
CA LEU A 101 -7.17 -6.62 4.62
C LEU A 101 -8.43 -7.40 4.26
N GLU A 102 -9.30 -7.67 5.23
CA GLU A 102 -10.64 -8.15 4.92
C GLU A 102 -11.52 -6.99 4.45
N THR A 103 -12.21 -7.21 3.35
CA THR A 103 -13.14 -6.28 2.71
C THR A 103 -14.50 -6.93 2.53
N PRO A 104 -15.56 -6.18 2.21
CA PRO A 104 -16.86 -6.77 1.88
C PRO A 104 -16.82 -7.77 0.71
N GLN A 105 -15.79 -7.71 -0.14
CA GLN A 105 -15.59 -8.62 -1.27
C GLN A 105 -14.68 -9.81 -0.95
N GLY A 106 -14.16 -9.87 0.28
CA GLY A 106 -13.24 -10.91 0.74
C GLY A 106 -11.85 -10.39 1.12
N PRO A 107 -10.95 -11.27 1.57
CA PRO A 107 -9.62 -10.88 1.99
C PRO A 107 -8.72 -10.53 0.79
N ILE A 108 -7.91 -9.48 0.96
CA ILE A 108 -6.86 -9.08 0.02
C ILE A 108 -5.53 -9.16 0.75
N PHE A 109 -4.51 -9.73 0.12
CA PHE A 109 -3.12 -9.69 0.56
C PHE A 109 -2.21 -9.08 -0.52
N GLU A 110 -0.91 -8.94 -0.27
CA GLU A 110 0.07 -8.11 -0.98
C GLU A 110 -0.09 -6.62 -0.67
N THR A 111 0.90 -6.06 0.02
CA THR A 111 0.85 -4.65 0.49
C THR A 111 0.51 -3.67 -0.64
N ALA A 112 1.19 -3.76 -1.78
CA ALA A 112 0.96 -2.84 -2.89
C ALA A 112 -0.42 -3.05 -3.54
N ALA A 113 -0.93 -4.29 -3.58
CA ALA A 113 -2.27 -4.57 -4.09
C ALA A 113 -3.36 -3.97 -3.20
N ILE A 114 -3.22 -4.12 -1.88
CA ILE A 114 -4.15 -3.51 -0.91
C ILE A 114 -4.12 -1.97 -1.03
N LEU A 115 -2.94 -1.38 -1.07
CA LEU A 115 -2.76 0.06 -1.21
C LEU A 115 -3.39 0.61 -2.49
N LEU A 116 -3.15 -0.05 -3.61
CA LEU A 116 -3.72 0.33 -4.91
C LEU A 116 -5.24 0.18 -4.92
N TRP A 117 -5.74 -0.94 -4.40
CA TRP A 117 -7.18 -1.22 -4.32
C TRP A 117 -7.91 -0.18 -3.46
N LEU A 118 -7.35 0.17 -2.29
CA LEU A 118 -7.91 1.23 -1.43
C LEU A 118 -7.92 2.57 -2.16
N ALA A 119 -6.82 2.94 -2.81
CA ALA A 119 -6.71 4.20 -3.52
C ALA A 119 -7.73 4.31 -4.66
N ASP A 120 -7.92 3.25 -5.43
CA ASP A 120 -8.86 3.22 -6.56
C ASP A 120 -10.32 3.15 -6.09
N THR A 121 -10.61 2.36 -5.04
CA THR A 121 -11.96 2.23 -4.48
C THR A 121 -12.47 3.53 -3.90
N HIS A 122 -11.59 4.31 -3.27
CA HIS A 122 -11.95 5.55 -2.57
C HIS A 122 -11.54 6.82 -3.34
N GLU A 123 -10.95 6.68 -4.52
CA GLU A 123 -10.48 7.81 -5.35
C GLU A 123 -9.57 8.78 -4.57
N LYS A 124 -8.70 8.24 -3.70
CA LYS A 124 -7.81 8.99 -2.81
C LYS A 124 -6.39 8.44 -2.86
N LEU A 125 -5.42 9.29 -2.56
CA LEU A 125 -4.01 8.94 -2.36
C LEU A 125 -3.31 8.27 -3.56
N ALA A 126 -3.87 8.40 -4.77
CA ALA A 126 -3.24 8.04 -6.03
C ALA A 126 -3.84 8.86 -7.18
N PRO A 127 -3.13 9.04 -8.31
CA PRO A 127 -3.74 9.53 -9.53
C PRO A 127 -4.87 8.61 -9.98
N SER A 128 -5.98 9.17 -10.47
CA SER A 128 -7.10 8.36 -10.99
C SER A 128 -6.64 7.47 -12.16
N PRO A 129 -7.36 6.37 -12.46
CA PRO A 129 -7.00 5.47 -13.56
C PRO A 129 -6.83 6.16 -14.92
N GLU A 130 -7.58 7.24 -15.16
CA GLU A 130 -7.56 8.02 -16.39
C GLU A 130 -6.55 9.19 -16.37
N ALA A 131 -5.92 9.45 -15.21
CA ALA A 131 -4.97 10.55 -15.09
C ALA A 131 -3.70 10.30 -15.93
N PRO A 132 -3.16 11.34 -16.59
CA PRO A 132 -1.92 11.22 -17.38
C PRO A 132 -0.72 10.67 -16.57
N GLU A 133 -0.67 10.96 -15.27
CA GLU A 133 0.39 10.53 -14.37
C GLU A 133 0.23 9.08 -13.88
N ARG A 134 -0.90 8.43 -14.15
CA ARG A 134 -1.20 7.09 -13.62
C ARG A 134 -0.13 6.05 -13.94
N ALA A 135 0.35 6.03 -15.19
CA ALA A 135 1.39 5.09 -15.61
C ALA A 135 2.71 5.31 -14.85
N ALA A 136 3.09 6.58 -14.62
CA ALA A 136 4.27 6.91 -13.84
C ALA A 136 4.13 6.49 -12.37
N PHE A 137 3.00 6.77 -11.75
CA PHE A 137 2.69 6.32 -10.39
C PHE A 137 2.75 4.80 -10.26
N LEU A 138 2.11 4.05 -11.14
CA LEU A 138 2.11 2.58 -11.14
C LEU A 138 3.52 2.02 -11.29
N LYS A 139 4.32 2.56 -12.22
CA LYS A 139 5.73 2.20 -12.37
C LYS A 139 6.47 2.23 -11.03
N TRP A 140 6.31 3.30 -10.28
CA TRP A 140 7.01 3.48 -9.01
C TRP A 140 6.40 2.71 -7.84
N LEU A 141 5.09 2.51 -7.84
CA LEU A 141 4.44 1.63 -6.85
C LEU A 141 4.94 0.18 -7.01
N PHE A 142 5.02 -0.32 -8.25
CA PHE A 142 5.55 -1.65 -8.53
C PHE A 142 7.07 -1.73 -8.34
N PHE A 143 7.81 -0.66 -8.59
CA PHE A 143 9.23 -0.59 -8.23
C PHE A 143 9.42 -0.72 -6.71
N ALA A 144 8.64 0.02 -5.92
CA ALA A 144 8.67 -0.07 -4.46
C ALA A 144 8.34 -1.48 -3.96
N SER A 145 7.35 -2.15 -4.56
CA SER A 145 6.91 -3.50 -4.19
C SER A 145 7.88 -4.59 -4.66
N ASN A 146 8.13 -4.64 -5.97
CA ASN A 146 8.79 -5.80 -6.59
C ASN A 146 10.31 -5.69 -6.62
N THR A 147 10.86 -4.50 -6.41
CA THR A 147 12.30 -4.26 -6.44
C THR A 147 12.81 -3.88 -5.06
N LEU A 148 12.36 -2.76 -4.51
CA LEU A 148 12.88 -2.27 -3.23
C LEU A 148 12.48 -3.19 -2.07
N HIS A 149 11.20 -3.51 -1.92
CA HIS A 149 10.72 -4.37 -0.82
C HIS A 149 11.21 -5.80 -0.96
N ALA A 150 11.34 -6.33 -2.18
CA ALA A 150 11.91 -7.65 -2.41
C ALA A 150 13.38 -7.72 -1.94
N ASP A 151 14.20 -6.72 -2.28
CA ASP A 151 15.58 -6.63 -1.81
C ASP A 151 15.66 -6.42 -0.28
N LEU A 152 14.73 -5.66 0.32
CA LEU A 152 14.63 -5.53 1.78
C LEU A 152 14.32 -6.87 2.46
N ARG A 153 13.44 -7.69 1.88
CA ARG A 153 13.17 -9.02 2.41
C ARG A 153 14.42 -9.91 2.41
N ILE A 154 15.25 -9.80 1.37
CA ILE A 154 16.54 -10.50 1.32
C ILE A 154 17.45 -9.99 2.44
N LEU A 155 17.53 -8.68 2.65
CA LEU A 155 18.32 -8.09 3.73
C LEU A 155 17.86 -8.55 5.11
N PHE A 156 16.54 -8.55 5.37
CA PHE A 156 15.97 -8.85 6.69
C PHE A 156 16.00 -10.34 7.00
N TYR A 157 15.77 -11.20 6.02
CA TYR A 157 15.57 -12.63 6.17
C TYR A 157 16.53 -13.44 5.29
N ALA A 158 17.80 -13.03 5.25
CA ALA A 158 18.81 -13.66 4.39
C ALA A 158 18.86 -15.19 4.55
N GLU A 159 18.63 -15.67 5.78
CA GLU A 159 18.61 -17.10 6.13
C GLU A 159 17.47 -17.90 5.46
N LYS A 160 16.46 -17.20 4.92
CA LYS A 160 15.39 -17.84 4.13
C LYS A 160 15.78 -18.04 2.66
N TYR A 161 16.89 -17.44 2.22
CA TYR A 161 17.33 -17.44 0.82
C TYR A 161 18.64 -18.21 0.61
N ILE A 162 19.45 -18.34 1.66
CA ILE A 162 20.75 -18.98 1.62
C ILE A 162 21.04 -19.65 2.96
N ASP A 163 22.06 -20.51 3.02
CA ASP A 163 22.55 -21.07 4.26
C ASP A 163 22.90 -19.97 5.27
N ALA A 164 22.53 -20.17 6.54
CA ALA A 164 22.73 -19.19 7.61
C ALA A 164 24.20 -18.75 7.75
N ALA A 165 25.17 -19.64 7.50
CA ALA A 165 26.58 -19.31 7.52
C ALA A 165 27.01 -18.30 6.43
N GLN A 166 26.19 -18.12 5.39
CA GLN A 166 26.44 -17.23 4.27
C GLN A 166 25.51 -16.00 4.28
N ALA A 167 24.63 -15.88 5.26
CA ALA A 167 23.61 -14.85 5.32
C ALA A 167 24.22 -13.43 5.32
N ASP A 168 25.32 -13.20 6.02
CA ASP A 168 25.98 -11.90 6.07
C ASP A 168 26.61 -11.51 4.72
N ILE A 169 27.14 -12.47 3.97
CA ILE A 169 27.65 -12.24 2.60
C ILE A 169 26.51 -11.76 1.70
N LEU A 170 25.34 -12.38 1.82
CA LEU A 170 24.16 -11.97 1.04
C LEU A 170 23.68 -10.57 1.45
N ARG A 171 23.65 -10.28 2.75
CA ARG A 171 23.32 -8.95 3.27
C ARG A 171 24.27 -7.87 2.75
N GLU A 172 25.57 -8.13 2.77
CA GLU A 172 26.57 -7.21 2.22
C GLU A 172 26.39 -6.98 0.71
N GLY A 173 26.10 -8.04 -0.04
CA GLY A 173 25.89 -7.96 -1.48
C GLY A 173 24.63 -7.16 -1.88
N ILE A 174 23.56 -7.16 -1.05
CA ILE A 174 22.31 -6.47 -1.36
C ILE A 174 22.34 -4.96 -1.01
N ARG A 175 23.16 -4.54 -0.04
CA ARG A 175 23.24 -3.15 0.43
C ARG A 175 23.54 -2.13 -0.68
N PRO A 176 24.51 -2.34 -1.60
CA PRO A 176 24.76 -1.41 -2.71
C PRO A 176 23.56 -1.26 -3.65
N ARG A 177 22.77 -2.35 -3.86
CA ARG A 177 21.55 -2.31 -4.66
C ARG A 177 20.50 -1.43 -3.99
N LEU A 178 20.27 -1.62 -2.69
CA LEU A 178 19.33 -0.83 -1.91
C LEU A 178 19.68 0.66 -1.93
N ARG A 179 20.96 1.03 -1.75
CA ARG A 179 21.41 2.42 -1.90
C ARG A 179 21.08 2.97 -3.29
N ARG A 180 21.34 2.20 -4.35
CA ARG A 180 21.02 2.61 -5.72
C ARG A 180 19.53 2.81 -5.92
N HIS A 181 18.68 1.93 -5.36
CA HIS A 181 17.24 2.09 -5.43
C HIS A 181 16.76 3.39 -4.76
N LEU A 182 17.32 3.70 -3.59
CA LEU A 182 17.02 4.95 -2.90
C LEU A 182 17.46 6.18 -3.68
N GLN A 183 18.67 6.17 -4.29
CA GLN A 183 19.16 7.27 -5.13
C GLN A 183 18.26 7.50 -6.35
N VAL A 184 17.77 6.43 -6.98
CA VAL A 184 16.84 6.53 -8.12
C VAL A 184 15.49 7.09 -7.68
N LEU A 185 14.99 6.69 -6.51
CA LEU A 185 13.75 7.23 -5.93
C LEU A 185 13.92 8.69 -5.48
N ASP A 186 15.06 9.06 -4.90
CA ASP A 186 15.33 10.43 -4.48
C ASP A 186 15.44 11.38 -5.70
N ALA A 187 16.02 10.90 -6.79
CA ALA A 187 16.06 11.65 -8.06
C ALA A 187 14.66 11.87 -8.65
N GLU A 188 13.75 10.90 -8.52
CA GLU A 188 12.35 11.06 -8.90
C GLU A 188 11.64 12.06 -7.96
N ALA A 189 11.84 11.92 -6.65
CA ALA A 189 11.27 12.81 -5.63
C ALA A 189 11.72 14.27 -5.83
N LYS A 190 12.94 14.50 -6.35
CA LYS A 190 13.45 15.83 -6.71
C LYS A 190 12.57 16.55 -7.73
N SER A 191 11.93 15.83 -8.64
CA SER A 191 11.02 16.40 -9.64
C SER A 191 9.65 16.76 -9.04
N ALA A 192 9.41 16.38 -7.77
CA ALA A 192 8.20 16.63 -6.99
C ALA A 192 6.89 16.36 -7.74
N PRO A 193 6.71 15.17 -8.35
CA PRO A 193 5.45 14.85 -9.00
C PRO A 193 4.34 14.79 -7.93
N ASN A 194 3.09 15.09 -8.31
CA ASN A 194 1.96 15.18 -7.38
C ASN A 194 1.78 13.94 -6.49
N TRP A 195 2.12 12.75 -6.98
CA TRP A 195 2.02 11.48 -6.26
C TRP A 195 3.29 11.11 -5.44
N LEU A 196 4.33 11.94 -5.48
CA LEU A 196 5.53 11.81 -4.65
C LEU A 196 5.95 13.21 -4.18
N HIS A 197 5.07 13.87 -3.43
CA HIS A 197 5.22 15.24 -2.97
C HIS A 197 5.08 15.31 -1.44
N PRO A 198 5.89 16.13 -0.73
CA PRO A 198 5.83 16.20 0.73
C PRO A 198 4.46 16.66 1.27
N GLU A 199 3.78 17.58 0.56
CA GLU A 199 2.50 18.12 1.00
C GLU A 199 1.27 17.30 0.55
N GLN A 200 1.45 16.44 -0.44
CA GLN A 200 0.38 15.63 -1.02
C GLN A 200 0.72 14.14 -0.91
N PRO A 201 0.43 13.50 0.23
CA PRO A 201 0.76 12.10 0.40
C PRO A 201 -0.02 11.21 -0.56
N SER A 202 0.63 10.17 -1.02
CA SER A 202 0.01 9.07 -1.75
C SER A 202 0.23 7.77 -0.99
N VAL A 203 -0.44 6.69 -1.41
CA VAL A 203 -0.14 5.37 -0.86
C VAL A 203 1.30 4.96 -1.09
N LEU A 204 1.95 5.46 -2.15
CA LEU A 204 3.37 5.23 -2.42
C LEU A 204 4.26 5.92 -1.41
N THR A 205 3.97 7.19 -1.03
CA THR A 205 4.79 7.92 -0.04
C THR A 205 4.76 7.23 1.32
N TYR A 206 3.60 6.76 1.75
CA TYR A 206 3.47 5.97 2.99
C TYR A 206 4.19 4.63 2.91
N TYR A 207 4.10 3.95 1.76
CA TYR A 207 4.80 2.68 1.59
C TYR A 207 6.32 2.85 1.61
N LEU A 208 6.86 3.87 0.94
CA LEU A 208 8.29 4.21 0.99
C LEU A 208 8.72 4.62 2.41
N ALA A 209 7.92 5.39 3.13
CA ALA A 209 8.20 5.78 4.51
C ALA A 209 8.39 4.55 5.42
N CYS A 210 7.50 3.56 5.31
CA CYS A 210 7.64 2.30 6.04
C CYS A 210 8.92 1.54 5.64
N GLN A 211 9.21 1.42 4.36
CA GLN A 211 10.41 0.74 3.87
C GLN A 211 11.69 1.42 4.36
N MET A 212 11.76 2.76 4.35
CA MET A 212 12.90 3.52 4.86
C MET A 212 13.03 3.41 6.37
N ARG A 213 11.92 3.43 7.13
CA ARG A 213 11.90 3.13 8.56
C ARG A 213 12.54 1.76 8.85
N TRP A 214 12.12 0.73 8.12
CA TRP A 214 12.65 -0.62 8.34
C TRP A 214 14.13 -0.74 7.99
N MET A 215 14.64 -0.02 6.98
CA MET A 215 16.08 0.02 6.68
C MET A 215 16.91 0.59 7.83
N ALA A 216 16.36 1.55 8.55
CA ALA A 216 17.02 2.16 9.69
C ALA A 216 17.02 1.25 10.94
N LEU A 217 16.08 0.30 11.05
CA LEU A 217 15.88 -0.52 12.26
C LEU A 217 16.29 -1.98 12.10
N TYR A 218 16.11 -2.58 10.93
CA TYR A 218 16.21 -4.03 10.76
C TYR A 218 17.30 -4.47 9.78
N PRO A 219 17.87 -5.67 9.98
CA PRO A 219 17.72 -6.53 11.16
C PRO A 219 18.34 -5.91 12.41
N ALA A 220 17.75 -6.17 13.58
CA ALA A 220 18.16 -5.51 14.83
C ALA A 220 19.65 -5.71 15.17
N ASN A 221 20.20 -6.89 14.86
CA ASN A 221 21.56 -7.30 15.22
C ASN A 221 22.58 -7.09 14.06
N ALA A 222 22.18 -6.50 12.92
CA ALA A 222 23.07 -6.26 11.80
C ALA A 222 23.62 -4.84 11.79
N ASP A 223 24.76 -4.63 11.12
CA ASP A 223 25.27 -3.31 10.80
C ASP A 223 24.32 -2.56 9.88
N ARG A 224 23.92 -1.35 10.29
CA ARG A 224 23.02 -0.45 9.56
C ARG A 224 23.71 0.84 9.13
N SER A 225 25.02 0.98 9.35
CA SER A 225 25.82 2.16 8.98
C SER A 225 25.80 2.43 7.48
N TRP A 226 25.42 1.43 6.68
CA TRP A 226 25.28 1.54 5.23
C TRP A 226 24.11 2.43 4.80
N TYR A 227 23.11 2.62 5.65
CA TYR A 227 21.92 3.43 5.40
C TYR A 227 22.04 4.77 6.13
N GLN A 228 22.01 5.85 5.39
CA GLN A 228 21.98 7.22 5.90
C GLN A 228 20.86 7.98 5.22
N LEU A 229 19.88 8.45 6.00
CA LEU A 229 18.73 9.19 5.45
C LEU A 229 19.16 10.48 4.74
N SER A 230 20.23 11.12 5.22
CA SER A 230 20.82 12.32 4.61
C SER A 230 21.32 12.13 3.16
N ASP A 231 21.55 10.89 2.73
CA ASP A 231 21.95 10.60 1.34
C ASP A 231 20.77 10.74 0.35
N THR A 232 19.54 10.91 0.87
CA THR A 232 18.30 11.03 0.10
C THR A 232 17.46 12.23 0.57
N PRO A 233 17.96 13.47 0.34
CA PRO A 233 17.37 14.67 0.94
C PRO A 233 15.93 14.97 0.49
N HIS A 234 15.54 14.59 -0.74
CA HIS A 234 14.18 14.81 -1.23
C HIS A 234 13.19 13.82 -0.61
N LEU A 235 13.58 12.55 -0.45
CA LEU A 235 12.80 11.58 0.32
C LEU A 235 12.75 11.96 1.80
N GLN A 236 13.84 12.43 2.39
CA GLN A 236 13.86 12.93 3.77
C GLN A 236 12.85 14.06 3.99
N ALA A 237 12.73 15.00 3.05
CA ALA A 237 11.73 16.07 3.13
C ALA A 237 10.31 15.53 3.14
N ILE A 238 10.01 14.51 2.32
CA ILE A 238 8.73 13.82 2.32
C ILE A 238 8.47 13.16 3.68
N LEU A 239 9.43 12.39 4.21
CA LEU A 239 9.29 11.71 5.50
C LEU A 239 9.04 12.69 6.65
N THR A 240 9.78 13.81 6.66
CA THR A 240 9.59 14.87 7.68
C THR A 240 8.18 15.43 7.64
N GLN A 241 7.63 15.66 6.46
CA GLN A 241 6.27 16.17 6.32
C GLN A 241 5.22 15.12 6.70
N LEU A 242 5.43 13.85 6.35
CA LEU A 242 4.53 12.77 6.75
C LEU A 242 4.43 12.61 8.28
N GLU A 243 5.50 12.86 9.02
CA GLU A 243 5.50 12.80 10.50
C GLU A 243 4.53 13.80 11.13
N THR A 244 4.25 14.91 10.48
CA THR A 244 3.31 15.93 11.00
C THR A 244 1.84 15.60 10.77
N ARG A 245 1.54 14.58 9.98
CA ARG A 245 0.17 14.27 9.59
C ARG A 245 -0.62 13.56 10.68
N PRO A 246 -1.93 13.86 10.83
CA PRO A 246 -2.79 13.18 11.79
C PRO A 246 -2.78 11.66 11.64
N ALA A 247 -2.74 11.15 10.40
CA ALA A 247 -2.66 9.71 10.10
C ALA A 247 -1.40 9.06 10.71
N THR A 248 -0.25 9.74 10.61
CA THR A 248 0.99 9.26 11.23
C THR A 248 0.90 9.31 12.75
N GLN A 249 0.32 10.37 13.34
CA GLN A 249 0.13 10.45 14.77
C GLN A 249 -0.80 9.36 15.31
N ALA A 250 -1.85 9.01 14.59
CA ALA A 250 -2.72 7.87 14.92
C ALA A 250 -1.96 6.54 14.87
N ALA A 251 -1.14 6.32 13.84
CA ALA A 251 -0.31 5.12 13.71
C ALA A 251 0.77 5.02 14.83
N ILE A 252 1.39 6.15 15.21
CA ILE A 252 2.33 6.22 16.34
C ILE A 252 1.65 5.74 17.63
N ALA A 253 0.45 6.27 17.93
CA ALA A 253 -0.31 5.89 19.11
C ALA A 253 -0.74 4.41 19.08
N ALA A 254 -1.15 3.91 17.92
CA ALA A 254 -1.65 2.55 17.75
C ALA A 254 -0.56 1.47 17.82
N GLU A 255 0.65 1.76 17.35
CA GLU A 255 1.74 0.77 17.24
C GLU A 255 2.99 1.14 18.07
N GLY A 256 2.98 2.24 18.79
CA GLY A 256 4.10 2.65 19.67
C GLY A 256 5.38 2.97 18.89
N LEU A 257 5.29 3.69 17.76
CA LEU A 257 6.39 3.84 16.80
C LEU A 257 7.45 4.89 17.20
N GLY A 258 7.24 5.64 18.30
CA GLY A 258 8.07 6.78 18.69
C GLY A 258 7.67 8.06 17.95
N VAL A 259 8.18 9.22 18.41
CA VAL A 259 7.74 10.55 17.94
C VAL A 259 8.17 10.91 16.53
N THR A 260 9.25 10.31 16.04
CA THR A 260 9.81 10.53 14.69
C THR A 260 9.95 9.19 13.97
N PRO A 261 8.81 8.58 13.57
CA PRO A 261 8.80 7.19 13.11
C PRO A 261 9.57 6.95 11.81
N PHE A 262 9.82 7.98 11.01
CA PHE A 262 10.45 7.84 9.69
C PHE A 262 11.84 8.48 9.61
N THR A 263 12.06 9.61 10.30
CA THR A 263 13.33 10.37 10.18
C THR A 263 14.36 9.97 11.23
N SER A 264 13.93 9.56 12.42
CA SER A 264 14.78 9.03 13.50
C SER A 264 14.04 7.92 14.25
N PRO A 265 13.82 6.78 13.59
CA PRO A 265 12.95 5.74 14.11
C PRO A 265 13.55 5.00 15.31
N SER A 266 12.68 4.59 16.21
CA SER A 266 12.94 3.63 17.29
C SER A 266 12.07 2.38 17.10
N TYR A 267 12.44 1.28 17.75
CA TYR A 267 11.61 0.07 17.73
C TYR A 267 10.24 0.34 18.34
N ALA A 268 9.22 -0.32 17.82
CA ALA A 268 7.86 -0.25 18.34
C ALA A 268 7.79 -0.69 19.81
N THR A 269 6.95 -0.03 20.63
CA THR A 269 6.78 -0.34 22.05
C THR A 269 5.28 -0.33 22.39
N PRO A 270 4.70 -1.42 22.89
CA PRO A 270 5.32 -2.75 23.12
C PRO A 270 5.68 -3.45 21.81
N GLN A 271 6.66 -4.35 21.86
CA GLN A 271 7.11 -5.13 20.70
C GLN A 271 6.22 -6.37 20.47
N GLU A 272 4.93 -6.25 20.70
CA GLU A 272 4.00 -7.33 20.46
C GLU A 272 3.92 -7.65 18.97
N GLY A 273 4.15 -8.92 18.62
CA GLY A 273 4.11 -9.35 17.23
C GLY A 273 5.21 -8.80 16.32
N SER A 274 6.32 -8.36 16.88
CA SER A 274 7.50 -7.73 16.26
C SER A 274 7.77 -8.14 14.79
N ALA A 275 8.32 -7.19 14.03
CA ALA A 275 8.67 -7.38 12.61
C ALA A 275 9.72 -8.45 12.35
N THR A 276 10.65 -8.68 13.28
CA THR A 276 11.74 -9.67 13.15
C THR A 276 11.95 -10.41 14.45
#